data_87a7c5d30b4919caf6b4e8b63f5b0849
#
_entry.id   87a7c5d30b4919caf6b4e8b63f5b0849
#
_cell.length_a   1.000
_cell.length_b   1.000
_cell.length_c   1.000
_cell.angle_alpha   90.00
_cell.angle_beta   90.00
_cell.angle_gamma   90.00
#
_symmetry.space_group_name_H-M   'P 1'
#
loop_
_entity.id
_entity.type
_entity.pdbx_description
1 polymer ?
#
loop_
_entity_poly.entity_id
_entity_poly.type
_entity_poly.pdbx_seq_one_letter_code
_entity_poly.pdbx_strand_id
1 'polypeptide(L)'
;MKISESVRAVLVADENPMHPDFTGIYLIGKQGRQSLTIDSGEALDHYQWFLRGYLAAVEREEIAIATITHHHSDHSGNLKWAKEFLKADISIPANGRPLLKGRIPSKVDTLKDGDVIDLDGGVRVQVLATPGHSVDSLCFYIEEEGVLFSGDTLLGSSTTTVSDLAAYRKSLKRLLDLPNLKVMCPGHGKIINDPRERLQMYINHRDMREQQILNVLEGGGAISSWDIMLQLYPDIDKRLRRAADSNVRSHLKQLADEGRVKVYEGTPRKPKSAARVQREVEHVRQRDLAIKHGRKLEAERSRAEVRAQENPPTSDWKEPPRFELL
;
A
#
# COMPACT_ATOMS: atom_id res chain seq x y z
N MET A 1 -13.22 14.54 -8.43
CA MET A 1 -14.62 14.15 -8.07
C MET A 1 -14.94 14.65 -6.67
N LYS A 2 -16.17 15.14 -6.42
CA LYS A 2 -16.60 15.54 -5.06
C LYS A 2 -17.10 14.30 -4.31
N ILE A 3 -16.62 14.06 -3.09
CA ILE A 3 -17.02 12.96 -2.22
C ILE A 3 -18.01 13.45 -1.16
N SER A 4 -17.67 14.54 -0.48
CA SER A 4 -18.48 15.15 0.56
C SER A 4 -18.35 16.68 0.53
N GLU A 5 -18.80 17.38 1.55
CA GLU A 5 -18.66 18.85 1.60
C GLU A 5 -17.20 19.29 1.56
N SER A 6 -16.35 18.68 2.38
CA SER A 6 -14.93 19.03 2.50
C SER A 6 -13.99 18.13 1.70
N VAL A 7 -14.45 17.02 1.10
CA VAL A 7 -13.60 15.99 0.49
C VAL A 7 -13.75 15.93 -1.02
N ARG A 8 -12.63 15.92 -1.71
CA ARG A 8 -12.52 15.70 -3.15
C ARG A 8 -11.45 14.65 -3.45
N ALA A 9 -11.71 13.84 -4.49
CA ALA A 9 -10.78 12.84 -4.99
C ALA A 9 -10.22 13.26 -6.36
N VAL A 10 -8.92 13.15 -6.51
CA VAL A 10 -8.19 13.14 -7.79
C VAL A 10 -7.79 11.69 -8.04
N LEU A 11 -8.52 11.04 -8.94
CA LEU A 11 -8.31 9.64 -9.29
C LEU A 11 -7.47 9.59 -10.55
N VAL A 12 -6.25 9.08 -10.44
CA VAL A 12 -5.31 8.96 -11.55
C VAL A 12 -5.32 7.52 -12.05
N ALA A 13 -5.66 7.33 -13.32
CA ALA A 13 -5.66 6.00 -13.92
C ALA A 13 -4.24 5.43 -13.95
N ASP A 14 -4.11 4.15 -13.60
CA ASP A 14 -2.85 3.44 -13.54
C ASP A 14 -2.98 2.11 -14.30
N GLU A 15 -1.96 1.78 -15.11
CA GLU A 15 -1.89 0.52 -15.85
C GLU A 15 -1.18 -0.59 -15.06
N ASN A 16 -0.72 -0.29 -13.84
CA ASN A 16 -0.05 -1.26 -13.00
C ASN A 16 -1.07 -2.27 -12.43
N PRO A 17 -0.92 -3.58 -12.69
CA PRO A 17 -1.84 -4.59 -12.18
C PRO A 17 -1.90 -4.69 -10.65
N MET A 18 -0.93 -4.09 -9.94
CA MET A 18 -0.96 -3.96 -8.48
C MET A 18 -1.85 -2.80 -7.99
N HIS A 19 -2.17 -1.84 -8.90
CA HIS A 19 -2.96 -0.65 -8.61
C HIS A 19 -4.25 -0.69 -9.46
N PRO A 20 -5.23 -1.54 -9.09
CA PRO A 20 -6.41 -1.73 -9.94
C PRO A 20 -7.22 -0.44 -10.09
N ASP A 21 -7.57 -0.11 -11.31
CA ASP A 21 -8.39 1.02 -11.76
C ASP A 21 -7.71 2.40 -11.57
N PHE A 22 -7.49 2.85 -10.35
CA PHE A 22 -7.03 4.21 -10.05
C PHE A 22 -6.12 4.24 -8.83
N THR A 23 -5.19 5.18 -8.81
CA THR A 23 -4.51 5.65 -7.59
C THR A 23 -5.17 6.94 -7.13
N GLY A 24 -5.58 7.01 -5.87
CA GLY A 24 -6.29 8.13 -5.28
C GLY A 24 -5.37 9.13 -4.59
N ILE A 25 -5.52 10.42 -4.94
CA ILE A 25 -5.00 11.55 -4.16
C ILE A 25 -6.22 12.30 -3.62
N TYR A 26 -6.27 12.55 -2.33
CA TYR A 26 -7.44 13.18 -1.72
C TYR A 26 -7.13 14.59 -1.25
N LEU A 27 -8.07 15.51 -1.53
CA LEU A 27 -8.03 16.89 -1.11
C LEU A 27 -9.09 17.12 -0.06
N ILE A 28 -8.67 17.57 1.11
CA ILE A 28 -9.55 17.83 2.26
C ILE A 28 -9.48 19.32 2.63
N GLY A 29 -10.60 19.92 2.87
CA GLY A 29 -10.74 21.30 3.28
C GLY A 29 -11.93 22.00 2.61
N LYS A 30 -12.43 23.09 3.20
CA LYS A 30 -13.51 23.90 2.63
C LYS A 30 -12.98 24.84 1.55
N GLN A 31 -13.84 25.21 0.61
CA GLN A 31 -13.46 26.13 -0.48
C GLN A 31 -12.99 27.49 0.08
N GLY A 32 -11.90 28.01 -0.47
CA GLY A 32 -11.30 29.27 -0.04
C GLY A 32 -10.60 29.20 1.32
N ARG A 33 -10.33 27.99 1.83
CA ARG A 33 -9.61 27.73 3.09
C ARG A 33 -8.43 26.82 2.84
N GLN A 34 -7.55 26.71 3.84
CA GLN A 34 -6.42 25.78 3.82
C GLN A 34 -6.88 24.34 3.50
N SER A 35 -6.09 23.65 2.71
CA SER A 35 -6.37 22.28 2.31
C SER A 35 -5.24 21.34 2.70
N LEU A 36 -5.61 20.10 2.98
CA LEU A 36 -4.72 18.97 3.22
C LEU A 36 -4.78 18.04 2.00
N THR A 37 -3.65 17.50 1.56
CA THR A 37 -3.63 16.34 0.68
C THR A 37 -3.30 15.07 1.46
N ILE A 38 -4.01 13.99 1.17
CA ILE A 38 -3.66 12.63 1.60
C ILE A 38 -3.20 11.87 0.37
N ASP A 39 -1.99 11.33 0.44
CA ASP A 39 -1.18 10.73 -0.60
C ASP A 39 -0.76 11.70 -1.72
N SER A 40 0.25 11.32 -2.45
CA SER A 40 0.88 12.17 -3.47
C SER A 40 1.10 11.47 -4.82
N GLY A 41 0.72 10.20 -4.91
CA GLY A 41 0.96 9.41 -6.12
C GLY A 41 2.42 9.02 -6.32
N GLU A 42 2.66 8.30 -7.41
CA GLU A 42 4.00 7.89 -7.82
C GLU A 42 4.81 9.08 -8.35
N ALA A 43 6.15 9.02 -8.28
CA ALA A 43 7.05 10.08 -8.75
C ALA A 43 7.10 10.17 -10.29
N LEU A 44 5.94 10.36 -10.90
CA LEU A 44 5.74 10.49 -12.34
C LEU A 44 5.04 11.80 -12.67
N ASP A 45 5.47 12.46 -13.73
CA ASP A 45 5.00 13.79 -14.11
C ASP A 45 3.47 13.87 -14.26
N HIS A 46 2.82 12.83 -14.77
CA HIS A 46 1.37 12.82 -14.97
C HIS A 46 0.58 12.95 -13.65
N TYR A 47 1.05 12.41 -12.52
CA TYR A 47 0.41 12.63 -11.22
C TYR A 47 0.44 14.10 -10.81
N GLN A 48 1.58 14.76 -11.04
CA GLN A 48 1.74 16.18 -10.76
C GLN A 48 0.83 17.04 -11.68
N TRP A 49 0.74 16.67 -12.97
CA TRP A 49 -0.13 17.37 -13.92
C TRP A 49 -1.62 17.21 -13.58
N PHE A 50 -2.04 15.98 -13.22
CA PHE A 50 -3.42 15.74 -12.81
C PHE A 50 -3.78 16.55 -11.56
N LEU A 51 -2.92 16.55 -10.54
CA LEU A 51 -3.17 17.30 -9.32
C LEU A 51 -3.21 18.81 -9.59
N ARG A 52 -2.26 19.35 -10.34
CA ARG A 52 -2.25 20.79 -10.70
C ARG A 52 -3.46 21.19 -11.50
N GLY A 53 -3.79 20.43 -12.53
CA GLY A 53 -4.98 20.69 -13.36
C GLY A 53 -6.26 20.65 -12.56
N TYR A 54 -6.37 19.72 -11.62
CA TYR A 54 -7.53 19.64 -10.75
C TYR A 54 -7.59 20.83 -9.77
N LEU A 55 -6.50 21.23 -9.15
CA LEU A 55 -6.43 22.40 -8.26
C LEU A 55 -6.87 23.67 -8.99
N ALA A 56 -6.36 23.88 -10.20
CA ALA A 56 -6.75 25.01 -11.05
C ALA A 56 -8.27 24.97 -11.41
N ALA A 57 -8.78 23.78 -11.76
CA ALA A 57 -10.19 23.62 -12.14
C ALA A 57 -11.18 23.83 -10.99
N VAL A 58 -10.77 23.64 -9.75
CA VAL A 58 -11.61 23.82 -8.55
C VAL A 58 -11.30 25.12 -7.79
N GLU A 59 -10.47 25.98 -8.37
CA GLU A 59 -10.03 27.26 -7.77
C GLU A 59 -9.48 27.08 -6.35
N ARG A 60 -8.74 26.00 -6.12
CA ARG A 60 -8.05 25.72 -4.87
C ARG A 60 -6.55 25.81 -5.12
N GLU A 61 -5.98 26.89 -4.69
CA GLU A 61 -4.56 27.16 -4.95
C GLU A 61 -3.65 26.77 -3.78
N GLU A 62 -4.18 26.74 -2.56
CA GLU A 62 -3.37 26.56 -1.36
C GLU A 62 -3.52 25.18 -0.75
N ILE A 63 -2.45 24.40 -0.83
CA ILE A 63 -2.27 23.16 -0.07
C ILE A 63 -1.34 23.47 1.10
N ALA A 64 -1.91 23.62 2.30
CA ALA A 64 -1.12 23.93 3.48
C ALA A 64 -0.31 22.72 3.96
N ILE A 65 -0.91 21.52 3.90
CA ILE A 65 -0.32 20.28 4.40
C ILE A 65 -0.44 19.19 3.34
N ALA A 66 0.65 18.43 3.14
CA ALA A 66 0.62 17.19 2.37
C ALA A 66 1.08 16.04 3.27
N THR A 67 0.22 15.02 3.40
CA THR A 67 0.51 13.82 4.17
C THR A 67 0.38 12.56 3.32
N ILE A 68 0.78 11.42 3.88
CA ILE A 68 0.69 10.12 3.24
C ILE A 68 0.10 9.08 4.19
N THR A 69 -0.56 8.08 3.61
CA THR A 69 -1.06 6.93 4.35
C THR A 69 0.06 6.00 4.78
N HIS A 70 1.08 5.80 3.94
CA HIS A 70 2.23 4.95 4.24
C HIS A 70 3.39 5.21 3.26
N HIS A 71 4.51 4.52 3.47
CA HIS A 71 5.79 4.79 2.79
C HIS A 71 5.90 4.32 1.33
N HIS A 72 5.01 3.53 0.78
CA HIS A 72 5.15 3.02 -0.58
C HIS A 72 5.27 4.15 -1.60
N SER A 73 5.95 3.88 -2.72
CA SER A 73 6.34 4.92 -3.69
C SER A 73 5.18 5.57 -4.41
N ASP A 74 4.13 4.81 -4.63
CA ASP A 74 2.88 5.22 -5.27
C ASP A 74 1.98 6.10 -4.38
N HIS A 75 2.29 6.20 -3.08
CA HIS A 75 1.68 7.13 -2.12
C HIS A 75 2.59 8.31 -1.79
N SER A 76 3.91 8.07 -1.73
CA SER A 76 4.90 9.02 -1.22
C SER A 76 5.79 9.66 -2.29
N GLY A 77 5.58 9.35 -3.57
CA GLY A 77 6.51 9.69 -4.65
C GLY A 77 6.71 11.17 -4.88
N ASN A 78 5.68 11.98 -4.66
CA ASN A 78 5.70 13.41 -4.96
C ASN A 78 5.81 14.32 -3.73
N LEU A 79 6.18 13.82 -2.53
CA LEU A 79 6.29 14.65 -1.32
C LEU A 79 7.31 15.80 -1.47
N LYS A 80 8.45 15.57 -2.10
CA LYS A 80 9.42 16.64 -2.37
C LYS A 80 8.85 17.70 -3.31
N TRP A 81 8.19 17.26 -4.37
CA TRP A 81 7.51 18.15 -5.31
C TRP A 81 6.41 18.97 -4.61
N ALA A 82 5.61 18.34 -3.74
CA ALA A 82 4.58 19.05 -2.96
C ALA A 82 5.21 20.15 -2.08
N LYS A 83 6.33 19.86 -1.42
CA LYS A 83 7.07 20.88 -0.64
C LYS A 83 7.62 22.01 -1.50
N GLU A 84 8.24 21.66 -2.62
CA GLU A 84 8.94 22.63 -3.47
C GLU A 84 7.98 23.47 -4.31
N PHE A 85 6.95 22.84 -4.85
CA PHE A 85 6.04 23.44 -5.83
C PHE A 85 4.77 24.00 -5.18
N LEU A 86 4.07 23.19 -4.35
CA LEU A 86 2.84 23.59 -3.67
C LEU A 86 3.10 24.38 -2.39
N LYS A 87 4.37 24.42 -1.91
CA LYS A 87 4.78 25.03 -0.64
C LYS A 87 4.15 24.41 0.60
N ALA A 88 3.58 23.20 0.46
CA ALA A 88 2.93 22.49 1.55
C ALA A 88 3.91 22.10 2.66
N ASP A 89 3.46 22.12 3.90
CA ASP A 89 4.16 21.46 4.99
C ASP A 89 3.95 19.93 4.88
N ILE A 90 5.03 19.19 5.07
CA ILE A 90 5.00 17.75 4.87
C ILE A 90 4.88 17.05 6.22
N SER A 91 3.83 16.22 6.36
CA SER A 91 3.64 15.35 7.51
C SER A 91 3.67 13.89 7.07
N ILE A 92 4.34 13.02 7.83
CA ILE A 92 4.51 11.61 7.49
C ILE A 92 4.21 10.71 8.69
N PRO A 93 3.86 9.43 8.48
CA PRO A 93 3.77 8.48 9.58
C PRO A 93 5.07 8.44 10.39
N ALA A 94 4.98 8.50 11.72
CA ALA A 94 6.17 8.52 12.61
C ALA A 94 7.09 7.32 12.36
N ASN A 95 6.52 6.13 12.14
CA ASN A 95 7.25 4.90 11.85
C ASN A 95 7.75 4.82 10.39
N GLY A 96 7.26 5.70 9.50
CA GLY A 96 7.60 5.71 8.07
C GLY A 96 8.91 6.40 7.72
N ARG A 97 9.42 7.27 8.61
CA ARG A 97 10.61 8.09 8.31
C ARG A 97 11.84 7.29 7.84
N PRO A 98 12.23 6.18 8.46
CA PRO A 98 13.35 5.36 7.99
C PRO A 98 13.10 4.72 6.62
N LEU A 99 11.82 4.43 6.30
CA LEU A 99 11.39 3.76 5.07
C LEU A 99 11.30 4.73 3.88
N LEU A 100 11.16 6.03 4.16
CA LEU A 100 11.06 7.13 3.19
C LEU A 100 12.42 7.73 2.81
N LYS A 101 13.52 7.09 3.18
CA LYS A 101 14.87 7.60 2.94
C LYS A 101 15.08 8.03 1.48
N GLY A 102 15.49 9.29 1.29
CA GLY A 102 15.72 9.88 -0.03
C GLY A 102 14.47 10.43 -0.73
N ARG A 103 13.24 10.16 -0.23
CA ARG A 103 11.97 10.62 -0.84
C ARG A 103 11.30 11.79 -0.14
N ILE A 104 11.78 12.16 1.04
CA ILE A 104 11.22 13.26 1.83
C ILE A 104 12.15 14.46 1.86
N PRO A 105 11.62 15.69 2.09
CA PRO A 105 12.42 16.87 2.39
C PRO A 105 13.17 16.72 3.73
N SER A 106 14.12 17.61 4.00
CA SER A 106 14.91 17.57 5.23
C SER A 106 14.07 17.81 6.48
N LYS A 107 13.11 18.75 6.40
CA LYS A 107 12.17 19.07 7.46
C LYS A 107 10.81 18.48 7.15
N VAL A 108 10.32 17.62 8.03
CA VAL A 108 8.98 17.01 7.98
C VAL A 108 8.45 16.85 9.40
N ASP A 109 7.15 17.00 9.54
CA ASP A 109 6.44 16.68 10.77
C ASP A 109 6.05 15.19 10.77
N THR A 110 5.70 14.65 11.93
CA THR A 110 5.33 13.25 12.07
C THR A 110 3.94 13.11 12.68
N LEU A 111 3.18 12.16 12.17
CA LEU A 111 1.84 11.81 12.63
C LEU A 111 1.86 10.44 13.30
N LYS A 112 1.09 10.32 14.36
CA LYS A 112 0.91 9.08 15.13
C LYS A 112 -0.57 8.85 15.44
N ASP A 113 -0.86 7.69 15.97
CA ASP A 113 -2.20 7.33 16.40
C ASP A 113 -2.81 8.33 17.38
N GLY A 114 -4.05 8.74 17.12
CA GLY A 114 -4.81 9.69 17.92
C GLY A 114 -4.51 11.17 17.66
N ASP A 115 -3.53 11.49 16.81
CA ASP A 115 -3.35 12.89 16.38
C ASP A 115 -4.58 13.37 15.62
N VAL A 116 -4.79 14.69 15.64
CA VAL A 116 -5.85 15.37 14.88
C VAL A 116 -5.25 16.49 14.07
N ILE A 117 -5.56 16.54 12.79
CA ILE A 117 -5.21 17.67 11.92
C ILE A 117 -6.46 18.56 11.87
N ASP A 118 -6.37 19.72 12.50
CA ASP A 118 -7.42 20.73 12.45
C ASP A 118 -7.15 21.69 11.28
N LEU A 119 -8.12 21.75 10.34
CA LEU A 119 -8.06 22.66 9.20
C LEU A 119 -8.99 23.87 9.42
N ASP A 120 -8.63 24.97 8.77
CA ASP A 120 -9.48 26.15 8.74
C ASP A 120 -10.91 25.79 8.26
N GLY A 121 -11.92 26.40 8.89
CA GLY A 121 -13.32 26.11 8.56
C GLY A 121 -13.90 24.93 9.33
N GLY A 122 -13.18 24.41 10.35
CA GLY A 122 -13.67 23.43 11.32
C GLY A 122 -13.65 21.98 10.83
N VAL A 123 -12.86 21.67 9.80
CA VAL A 123 -12.69 20.26 9.36
C VAL A 123 -11.61 19.61 10.24
N ARG A 124 -11.98 18.54 10.92
CA ARG A 124 -11.10 17.78 11.80
C ARG A 124 -10.80 16.41 11.21
N VAL A 125 -9.54 16.10 11.02
CA VAL A 125 -9.07 14.84 10.44
C VAL A 125 -8.35 14.04 11.51
N GLN A 126 -8.97 12.97 11.98
CA GLN A 126 -8.39 12.06 12.96
C GLN A 126 -7.38 11.13 12.28
N VAL A 127 -6.24 10.89 12.94
CA VAL A 127 -5.19 9.98 12.49
C VAL A 127 -5.32 8.66 13.23
N LEU A 128 -5.45 7.56 12.49
CA LEU A 128 -5.66 6.22 13.01
C LEU A 128 -4.52 5.32 12.55
N ALA A 129 -3.67 4.82 13.45
CA ALA A 129 -2.68 3.82 13.08
C ALA A 129 -3.38 2.50 12.74
N THR A 130 -3.10 1.99 11.55
CA THR A 130 -3.66 0.75 11.00
C THR A 130 -2.57 -0.15 10.42
N PRO A 131 -1.59 -0.58 11.24
CA PRO A 131 -0.52 -1.44 10.77
C PRO A 131 -1.05 -2.77 10.26
N GLY A 132 -0.31 -3.38 9.33
CA GLY A 132 -0.63 -4.70 8.77
C GLY A 132 -0.33 -4.81 7.29
N HIS A 133 -0.82 -3.91 6.44
CA HIS A 133 -0.33 -3.76 5.07
C HIS A 133 1.16 -3.33 5.11
N SER A 134 1.43 -2.25 5.80
CA SER A 134 2.78 -1.83 6.19
C SER A 134 2.84 -1.44 7.66
N VAL A 135 4.05 -1.37 8.22
CA VAL A 135 4.27 -1.05 9.65
C VAL A 135 3.90 0.39 9.98
N ASP A 136 3.92 1.28 9.00
CA ASP A 136 3.66 2.71 9.11
C ASP A 136 2.28 3.13 8.58
N SER A 137 1.41 2.17 8.26
CA SER A 137 0.08 2.49 7.73
C SER A 137 -0.73 3.33 8.68
N LEU A 138 -1.26 4.43 8.15
CA LEU A 138 -2.25 5.30 8.77
C LEU A 138 -3.51 5.34 7.92
N CYS A 139 -4.67 5.33 8.57
CA CYS A 139 -5.92 5.81 8.01
C CYS A 139 -6.22 7.21 8.55
N PHE A 140 -6.99 7.96 7.80
CA PHE A 140 -7.46 9.28 8.21
C PHE A 140 -8.98 9.28 8.21
N TYR A 141 -9.59 9.92 9.22
CA TYR A 141 -11.03 9.86 9.40
C TYR A 141 -11.65 11.22 9.71
N ILE A 142 -12.68 11.59 8.95
CA ILE A 142 -13.52 12.77 9.21
C ILE A 142 -14.86 12.26 9.74
N GLU A 143 -15.00 12.24 11.06
CA GLU A 143 -16.17 11.66 11.73
C GLU A 143 -17.47 12.40 11.40
N GLU A 144 -17.44 13.73 11.34
CA GLU A 144 -18.61 14.56 11.04
C GLU A 144 -19.22 14.22 9.67
N GLU A 145 -18.38 13.93 8.69
CA GLU A 145 -18.81 13.58 7.33
C GLU A 145 -18.90 12.06 7.10
N GLY A 146 -18.32 11.28 7.98
CA GLY A 146 -18.29 9.81 7.90
C GLY A 146 -17.36 9.30 6.80
N VAL A 147 -16.28 10.02 6.49
CA VAL A 147 -15.34 9.68 5.42
C VAL A 147 -14.04 9.14 5.97
N LEU A 148 -13.69 7.92 5.56
CA LEU A 148 -12.45 7.24 5.91
C LEU A 148 -11.52 7.18 4.70
N PHE A 149 -10.26 7.57 4.85
CA PHE A 149 -9.19 7.37 3.89
C PHE A 149 -8.36 6.17 4.36
N SER A 150 -8.48 5.07 3.65
CA SER A 150 -7.90 3.79 4.10
C SER A 150 -6.50 3.53 3.57
N GLY A 151 -6.00 4.33 2.64
CA GLY A 151 -4.78 3.97 1.91
C GLY A 151 -4.89 2.54 1.40
N ASP A 152 -3.85 1.75 1.60
CA ASP A 152 -3.82 0.35 1.21
C ASP A 152 -4.22 -0.63 2.31
N THR A 153 -4.75 -0.13 3.43
CA THR A 153 -5.39 -1.01 4.42
C THR A 153 -6.59 -1.73 3.78
N LEU A 154 -7.38 -1.03 2.94
CA LEU A 154 -8.41 -1.63 2.09
C LEU A 154 -8.39 -0.99 0.70
N LEU A 155 -8.52 -1.82 -0.33
CA LEU A 155 -8.58 -1.38 -1.74
C LEU A 155 -10.03 -1.40 -2.26
N GLY A 156 -10.28 -0.58 -3.28
CA GLY A 156 -11.61 -0.42 -3.86
C GLY A 156 -12.05 -1.61 -4.73
N SER A 157 -11.13 -2.29 -5.40
CA SER A 157 -11.47 -3.30 -6.42
C SER A 157 -10.84 -4.68 -6.17
N SER A 158 -9.83 -4.78 -5.32
CA SER A 158 -9.12 -6.04 -5.02
C SER A 158 -8.86 -6.20 -3.53
N THR A 159 -8.06 -7.17 -3.13
CA THR A 159 -7.56 -7.31 -1.75
C THR A 159 -6.09 -6.92 -1.67
N THR A 160 -5.70 -6.31 -0.55
CA THR A 160 -4.34 -5.83 -0.32
C THR A 160 -3.37 -6.94 0.06
N THR A 161 -2.08 -6.68 -0.10
CA THR A 161 -1.00 -7.47 0.51
C THR A 161 -0.88 -7.13 2.00
N VAL A 162 -0.52 -8.13 2.80
CA VAL A 162 -0.40 -7.99 4.25
C VAL A 162 0.97 -8.47 4.71
N SER A 163 1.70 -7.60 5.40
CA SER A 163 3.02 -7.92 5.98
C SER A 163 2.92 -8.49 7.40
N ASP A 164 1.90 -8.05 8.17
CA ASP A 164 1.61 -8.54 9.52
C ASP A 164 0.10 -8.78 9.66
N LEU A 165 -0.30 -10.05 9.61
CA LEU A 165 -1.72 -10.42 9.61
C LEU A 165 -2.38 -10.19 10.97
N ALA A 166 -1.68 -10.40 12.08
CA ALA A 166 -2.24 -10.19 13.41
C ALA A 166 -2.52 -8.70 13.67
N ALA A 167 -1.59 -7.82 13.30
CA ALA A 167 -1.79 -6.38 13.37
C ALA A 167 -2.92 -5.94 12.42
N TYR A 168 -2.95 -6.51 11.21
CA TYR A 168 -3.97 -6.21 10.20
C TYR A 168 -5.39 -6.54 10.66
N ARG A 169 -5.61 -7.72 11.27
CA ARG A 169 -6.91 -8.13 11.83
C ARG A 169 -7.40 -7.14 12.91
N LYS A 170 -6.49 -6.68 13.79
CA LYS A 170 -6.80 -5.64 14.79
C LYS A 170 -7.18 -4.32 14.12
N SER A 171 -6.47 -3.92 13.09
CA SER A 171 -6.74 -2.70 12.32
C SER A 171 -8.12 -2.76 11.65
N LEU A 172 -8.47 -3.88 10.99
CA LEU A 172 -9.79 -4.05 10.37
C LEU A 172 -10.93 -3.97 11.40
N LYS A 173 -10.76 -4.63 12.56
CA LYS A 173 -11.76 -4.56 13.65
C LYS A 173 -11.94 -3.13 14.16
N ARG A 174 -10.84 -2.42 14.41
CA ARG A 174 -10.87 -1.02 14.81
C ARG A 174 -11.65 -0.14 13.82
N LEU A 175 -11.40 -0.33 12.52
CA LEU A 175 -12.09 0.45 11.48
C LEU A 175 -13.58 0.10 11.38
N LEU A 176 -13.96 -1.16 11.64
CA LEU A 176 -15.35 -1.59 11.65
C LEU A 176 -16.15 -0.94 12.81
N ASP A 177 -15.48 -0.64 13.92
CA ASP A 177 -16.08 -0.03 15.11
C ASP A 177 -16.18 1.51 15.03
N LEU A 178 -15.71 2.14 13.94
CA LEU A 178 -15.79 3.60 13.77
C LEU A 178 -17.25 4.08 13.75
N PRO A 179 -17.60 5.13 14.50
CA PRO A 179 -18.92 5.73 14.44
C PRO A 179 -19.15 6.39 13.05
N ASN A 180 -20.40 6.58 12.67
CA ASN A 180 -20.81 7.36 11.47
C ASN A 180 -20.08 7.03 10.16
N LEU A 181 -19.48 5.84 9.99
CA LEU A 181 -18.72 5.45 8.79
C LEU A 181 -19.67 5.27 7.58
N LYS A 182 -19.54 6.12 6.56
CA LYS A 182 -20.44 6.18 5.39
C LYS A 182 -19.73 5.91 4.06
N VAL A 183 -18.52 6.45 3.91
CA VAL A 183 -17.75 6.36 2.66
C VAL A 183 -16.30 6.03 2.99
N MET A 184 -15.69 5.19 2.18
CA MET A 184 -14.26 4.90 2.27
C MET A 184 -13.56 5.26 0.96
N CYS A 185 -12.46 5.96 1.11
CA CYS A 185 -11.57 6.46 0.08
C CYS A 185 -10.26 5.64 0.10
N PRO A 186 -10.11 4.60 -0.73
CA PRO A 186 -8.94 3.73 -0.74
C PRO A 186 -7.75 4.36 -1.48
N GLY A 187 -6.54 3.85 -1.24
CA GLY A 187 -5.35 4.23 -2.02
C GLY A 187 -5.49 3.85 -3.49
N HIS A 188 -6.06 2.68 -3.77
CA HIS A 188 -6.30 2.19 -5.12
C HIS A 188 -7.71 1.67 -5.32
N GLY A 189 -8.22 1.84 -6.57
CA GLY A 189 -9.53 1.36 -6.98
C GLY A 189 -10.66 2.37 -6.75
N LYS A 190 -11.88 1.86 -6.72
CA LYS A 190 -13.09 2.69 -6.66
C LYS A 190 -13.41 3.14 -5.24
N ILE A 191 -14.05 4.29 -5.11
CA ILE A 191 -14.65 4.75 -3.85
C ILE A 191 -15.68 3.74 -3.36
N ILE A 192 -15.70 3.47 -2.07
CA ILE A 192 -16.55 2.44 -1.44
C ILE A 192 -17.68 3.14 -0.68
N ASN A 193 -18.91 2.91 -1.13
CA ASN A 193 -20.12 3.50 -0.54
C ASN A 193 -20.72 2.64 0.58
N ASP A 194 -20.31 1.39 0.70
CA ASP A 194 -20.63 0.51 1.82
C ASP A 194 -19.34 0.01 2.50
N PRO A 195 -18.71 0.86 3.33
CA PRO A 195 -17.44 0.53 3.94
C PRO A 195 -17.53 -0.59 4.98
N ARG A 196 -18.67 -0.77 5.66
CA ARG A 196 -18.84 -1.85 6.65
C ARG A 196 -18.93 -3.21 5.99
N GLU A 197 -19.69 -3.32 4.90
CA GLU A 197 -19.74 -4.53 4.10
C GLU A 197 -18.35 -4.88 3.55
N ARG A 198 -17.63 -3.87 3.05
CA ARG A 198 -16.25 -4.06 2.52
C ARG A 198 -15.29 -4.53 3.61
N LEU A 199 -15.34 -3.95 4.80
CA LEU A 199 -14.55 -4.38 5.97
C LEU A 199 -14.85 -5.83 6.35
N GLN A 200 -16.14 -6.18 6.44
CA GLN A 200 -16.56 -7.55 6.77
C GLN A 200 -16.11 -8.55 5.70
N MET A 201 -16.21 -8.17 4.42
CA MET A 201 -15.71 -8.99 3.33
C MET A 201 -14.20 -9.25 3.45
N TYR A 202 -13.42 -8.26 3.84
CA TYR A 202 -11.98 -8.44 4.04
C TYR A 202 -11.67 -9.35 5.24
N ILE A 203 -12.41 -9.23 6.34
CA ILE A 203 -12.28 -10.12 7.52
C ILE A 203 -12.58 -11.55 7.09
N ASN A 204 -13.74 -11.78 6.47
CA ASN A 204 -14.16 -13.11 6.00
C ASN A 204 -13.18 -13.70 4.99
N HIS A 205 -12.65 -12.87 4.09
CA HIS A 205 -11.64 -13.31 3.12
C HIS A 205 -10.35 -13.80 3.81
N ARG A 206 -9.89 -13.13 4.88
CA ARG A 206 -8.71 -13.58 5.63
C ARG A 206 -8.97 -14.91 6.36
N ASP A 207 -10.14 -15.08 6.95
CA ASP A 207 -10.52 -16.32 7.62
C ASP A 207 -10.66 -17.49 6.64
N MET A 208 -11.32 -17.25 5.51
CA MET A 208 -11.42 -18.24 4.42
C MET A 208 -10.02 -18.63 3.91
N ARG A 209 -9.13 -17.67 3.74
CA ARG A 209 -7.78 -17.94 3.23
C ARG A 209 -6.96 -18.74 4.23
N GLU A 210 -7.08 -18.45 5.52
CA GLU A 210 -6.44 -19.23 6.58
C GLU A 210 -6.91 -20.69 6.53
N GLN A 211 -8.23 -20.91 6.44
CA GLN A 211 -8.78 -22.27 6.34
C GLN A 211 -8.27 -23.02 5.10
N GLN A 212 -8.18 -22.34 3.96
CA GLN A 212 -7.65 -22.96 2.73
C GLN A 212 -6.17 -23.34 2.88
N ILE A 213 -5.36 -22.54 3.57
CA ILE A 213 -3.96 -22.88 3.86
C ILE A 213 -3.88 -24.10 4.77
N LEU A 214 -4.71 -24.15 5.82
CA LEU A 214 -4.77 -25.32 6.71
C LEU A 214 -5.16 -26.59 5.96
N ASN A 215 -6.17 -26.53 5.10
CA ASN A 215 -6.58 -27.68 4.28
C ASN A 215 -5.44 -28.19 3.36
N VAL A 216 -4.61 -27.31 2.82
CA VAL A 216 -3.42 -27.73 2.05
C VAL A 216 -2.40 -28.43 2.95
N LEU A 217 -2.18 -27.93 4.17
CA LEU A 217 -1.26 -28.51 5.14
C LEU A 217 -1.75 -29.86 5.68
N GLU A 218 -3.06 -30.11 5.77
CA GLU A 218 -3.66 -31.40 6.14
C GLU A 218 -3.29 -32.53 5.17
N GLY A 219 -2.90 -32.22 3.94
CA GLY A 219 -2.35 -33.18 3.00
C GLY A 219 -1.04 -33.84 3.43
N GLY A 220 -0.43 -33.36 4.49
CA GLY A 220 0.77 -33.88 5.14
C GLY A 220 2.08 -33.50 4.47
N GLY A 221 3.16 -33.55 5.27
CA GLY A 221 4.52 -33.22 4.86
C GLY A 221 4.80 -31.71 4.84
N ALA A 222 6.10 -31.40 4.87
CA ALA A 222 6.56 -30.01 4.90
C ALA A 222 6.54 -29.38 3.49
N ILE A 223 5.77 -28.30 3.31
CA ILE A 223 5.55 -27.62 2.02
C ILE A 223 6.00 -26.15 2.10
N SER A 224 6.47 -25.57 1.00
CA SER A 224 6.84 -24.15 0.95
C SER A 224 5.62 -23.22 0.77
N SER A 225 5.74 -21.96 1.19
CA SER A 225 4.68 -20.95 0.96
C SER A 225 4.36 -20.77 -0.52
N TRP A 226 5.38 -20.88 -1.37
CA TRP A 226 5.21 -20.78 -2.81
C TRP A 226 4.37 -21.92 -3.39
N ASP A 227 4.61 -23.15 -2.95
CA ASP A 227 3.84 -24.31 -3.42
C ASP A 227 2.40 -24.27 -2.90
N ILE A 228 2.18 -23.79 -1.66
CA ILE A 228 0.83 -23.50 -1.14
C ILE A 228 0.16 -22.43 -2.01
N MET A 229 0.85 -21.35 -2.33
CA MET A 229 0.34 -20.27 -3.18
C MET A 229 -0.08 -20.80 -4.55
N LEU A 230 0.71 -21.65 -5.20
CA LEU A 230 0.39 -22.23 -6.50
C LEU A 230 -0.87 -23.13 -6.44
N GLN A 231 -1.09 -23.82 -5.34
CA GLN A 231 -2.30 -24.63 -5.16
C GLN A 231 -3.55 -23.78 -4.92
N LEU A 232 -3.41 -22.69 -4.15
CA LEU A 232 -4.52 -21.80 -3.83
C LEU A 232 -4.93 -20.89 -5.00
N TYR A 233 -3.99 -20.58 -5.88
CA TYR A 233 -4.17 -19.63 -6.98
C TYR A 233 -3.63 -20.20 -8.30
N PRO A 234 -4.21 -21.31 -8.83
CA PRO A 234 -3.67 -21.97 -10.02
C PRO A 234 -3.62 -21.06 -11.25
N ASP A 235 -4.61 -20.18 -11.40
CA ASP A 235 -4.79 -19.31 -12.57
C ASP A 235 -4.38 -17.85 -12.34
N ILE A 236 -3.69 -17.56 -11.23
CA ILE A 236 -3.27 -16.18 -10.94
C ILE A 236 -2.28 -15.64 -11.98
N ASP A 237 -2.45 -14.37 -12.37
CA ASP A 237 -1.48 -13.67 -13.20
C ASP A 237 -0.07 -13.80 -12.58
N LYS A 238 0.89 -14.22 -13.40
CA LYS A 238 2.28 -14.43 -12.96
C LYS A 238 2.87 -13.20 -12.26
N ARG A 239 2.46 -11.99 -12.65
CA ARG A 239 2.90 -10.73 -12.05
C ARG A 239 2.45 -10.57 -10.59
N LEU A 240 1.33 -11.21 -10.21
CA LEU A 240 0.77 -11.14 -8.86
C LEU A 240 1.24 -12.27 -7.93
N ARG A 241 1.95 -13.29 -8.44
CA ARG A 241 2.36 -14.48 -7.65
C ARG A 241 3.18 -14.12 -6.41
N ARG A 242 4.08 -13.12 -6.52
CA ARG A 242 4.89 -12.68 -5.37
C ARG A 242 4.04 -12.01 -4.28
N ALA A 243 3.06 -11.22 -4.67
CA ALA A 243 2.12 -10.61 -3.73
C ALA A 243 1.25 -11.68 -3.06
N ALA A 244 0.78 -12.67 -3.82
CA ALA A 244 0.03 -13.80 -3.30
C ALA A 244 0.86 -14.67 -2.35
N ASP A 245 2.12 -14.99 -2.68
CA ASP A 245 3.05 -15.72 -1.80
C ASP A 245 3.33 -14.92 -0.50
N SER A 246 3.48 -13.59 -0.60
CA SER A 246 3.64 -12.74 0.59
C SER A 246 2.43 -12.83 1.53
N ASN A 247 1.21 -12.86 0.97
CA ASN A 247 0.00 -13.08 1.77
C ASN A 247 -0.02 -14.47 2.42
N VAL A 248 0.34 -15.53 1.70
CA VAL A 248 0.44 -16.89 2.27
C VAL A 248 1.46 -16.92 3.41
N ARG A 249 2.61 -16.30 3.25
CA ARG A 249 3.64 -16.21 4.31
C ARG A 249 3.14 -15.48 5.54
N SER A 250 2.34 -14.43 5.40
CA SER A 250 1.80 -13.69 6.55
C SER A 250 0.82 -14.57 7.37
N HIS A 251 0.02 -15.41 6.70
CA HIS A 251 -0.82 -16.41 7.37
C HIS A 251 0.01 -17.49 8.06
N LEU A 252 0.99 -18.06 7.36
CA LEU A 252 1.86 -19.11 7.93
C LEU A 252 2.65 -18.61 9.14
N LYS A 253 3.11 -17.35 9.09
CA LYS A 253 3.78 -16.72 10.23
C LYS A 253 2.84 -16.64 11.43
N GLN A 254 1.61 -16.16 11.24
CA GLN A 254 0.63 -16.09 12.33
C GLN A 254 0.33 -17.50 12.90
N LEU A 255 0.09 -18.49 12.03
CA LEU A 255 -0.17 -19.87 12.45
C LEU A 255 1.02 -20.48 13.22
N ALA A 256 2.24 -20.14 12.84
CA ALA A 256 3.44 -20.55 13.56
C ALA A 256 3.55 -19.86 14.93
N ASP A 257 3.29 -18.55 15.00
CA ASP A 257 3.26 -17.79 16.26
C ASP A 257 2.17 -18.32 17.22
N GLU A 258 1.07 -18.87 16.69
CA GLU A 258 -0.01 -19.54 17.43
C GLU A 258 0.31 -21.00 17.79
N GLY A 259 1.44 -21.56 17.35
CA GLY A 259 1.84 -22.94 17.61
C GLY A 259 1.01 -23.99 16.85
N ARG A 260 0.36 -23.62 15.75
CA ARG A 260 -0.46 -24.50 14.89
C ARG A 260 0.32 -25.10 13.73
N VAL A 261 1.44 -24.48 13.37
CA VAL A 261 2.27 -24.88 12.26
C VAL A 261 3.73 -24.95 12.70
N LYS A 262 4.38 -26.05 12.36
CA LYS A 262 5.83 -26.23 12.53
C LYS A 262 6.58 -25.60 11.36
N VAL A 263 7.63 -24.86 11.67
CA VAL A 263 8.50 -24.23 10.69
C VAL A 263 9.80 -25.01 10.57
N TYR A 264 10.14 -25.41 9.36
CA TYR A 264 11.45 -25.93 9.01
C TYR A 264 12.25 -24.79 8.38
N GLU A 265 13.27 -24.35 9.07
CA GLU A 265 14.08 -23.21 8.66
C GLU A 265 14.70 -23.41 7.28
N GLY A 266 14.60 -22.39 6.45
CA GLY A 266 15.24 -22.39 5.14
C GLY A 266 16.74 -22.12 5.23
N THR A 267 17.45 -22.39 4.15
CA THR A 267 18.88 -22.04 4.00
C THR A 267 18.99 -20.70 3.29
N PRO A 268 19.38 -19.61 3.96
CA PRO A 268 19.48 -18.30 3.32
C PRO A 268 20.66 -18.29 2.32
N ARG A 269 20.53 -17.49 1.27
CA ARG A 269 21.66 -17.20 0.38
C ARG A 269 22.63 -16.25 1.11
N LYS A 270 23.89 -16.38 0.83
CA LYS A 270 24.90 -15.41 1.29
C LYS A 270 24.50 -14.02 0.76
N PRO A 271 24.59 -12.96 1.59
CA PRO A 271 24.33 -11.60 1.14
C PRO A 271 25.11 -11.28 -0.13
N LYS A 272 24.46 -10.63 -1.09
CA LYS A 272 25.15 -10.15 -2.30
C LYS A 272 26.25 -9.17 -1.87
N SER A 273 27.43 -9.25 -2.49
CA SER A 273 28.48 -8.28 -2.21
C SER A 273 28.01 -6.86 -2.51
N ALA A 274 28.48 -5.86 -1.77
CA ALA A 274 28.14 -4.46 -1.97
C ALA A 274 28.35 -4.01 -3.43
N ALA A 275 29.40 -4.50 -4.09
CA ALA A 275 29.66 -4.23 -5.50
C ALA A 275 28.63 -4.85 -6.45
N ARG A 276 27.96 -5.95 -6.08
CA ARG A 276 26.89 -6.55 -6.86
C ARG A 276 25.57 -5.76 -6.68
N VAL A 277 25.27 -5.38 -5.44
CA VAL A 277 24.11 -4.52 -5.14
C VAL A 277 24.23 -3.18 -5.86
N GLN A 278 25.41 -2.56 -5.86
CA GLN A 278 25.67 -1.31 -6.55
C GLN A 278 25.49 -1.42 -8.07
N ARG A 279 25.93 -2.54 -8.69
CA ARG A 279 25.69 -2.83 -10.11
C ARG A 279 24.21 -3.04 -10.44
N GLU A 280 23.46 -3.72 -9.58
CA GLU A 280 22.02 -3.92 -9.75
C GLU A 280 21.26 -2.59 -9.64
N VAL A 281 21.63 -1.74 -8.68
CA VAL A 281 21.05 -0.38 -8.53
C VAL A 281 21.35 0.49 -9.75
N GLU A 282 22.61 0.46 -10.27
CA GLU A 282 22.97 1.22 -11.45
C GLU A 282 22.27 0.67 -12.71
N HIS A 283 22.10 -0.63 -12.83
CA HIS A 283 21.33 -1.24 -13.93
C HIS A 283 19.85 -0.83 -13.89
N VAL A 284 19.24 -0.77 -12.72
CA VAL A 284 17.86 -0.26 -12.55
C VAL A 284 17.80 1.22 -12.95
N ARG A 285 18.75 2.03 -12.49
CA ARG A 285 18.84 3.46 -12.84
C ARG A 285 19.01 3.70 -14.33
N GLN A 286 19.87 2.93 -14.99
CA GLN A 286 20.08 2.99 -16.45
C GLN A 286 18.81 2.56 -17.21
N ARG A 287 18.10 1.56 -16.71
CA ARG A 287 16.81 1.12 -17.23
C ARG A 287 15.76 2.22 -17.12
N ASP A 288 15.64 2.86 -15.96
CA ASP A 288 14.67 3.94 -15.73
C ASP A 288 14.97 5.19 -16.57
N LEU A 289 16.26 5.48 -16.82
CA LEU A 289 16.69 6.52 -17.77
C LEU A 289 16.33 6.15 -19.22
N ALA A 290 16.44 4.87 -19.61
CA ALA A 290 16.09 4.40 -20.94
C ALA A 290 14.56 4.41 -21.18
N ILE A 291 13.75 4.17 -20.15
CA ILE A 291 12.28 4.33 -20.18
C ILE A 291 11.91 5.78 -20.47
N LYS A 292 12.58 6.72 -19.84
CA LYS A 292 12.39 8.16 -20.07
C LYS A 292 12.62 8.60 -21.54
N HIS A 293 13.33 7.80 -22.30
CA HIS A 293 13.70 8.08 -23.71
C HIS A 293 12.97 7.21 -24.75
N GLY A 294 11.89 6.52 -24.39
CA GLY A 294 10.96 5.88 -25.34
C GLY A 294 11.53 4.74 -26.18
N ARG A 295 12.52 3.98 -25.69
CA ARG A 295 13.13 2.90 -26.46
C ARG A 295 12.86 1.51 -25.90
N LYS A 296 12.31 0.65 -26.77
CA LYS A 296 12.40 -0.85 -26.82
C LYS A 296 12.31 -1.67 -25.53
N LEU A 297 11.62 -1.24 -24.50
CA LEU A 297 11.68 -1.85 -23.17
C LEU A 297 10.54 -2.81 -22.86
N GLU A 298 9.42 -2.82 -23.59
CA GLU A 298 8.31 -3.73 -23.30
C GLU A 298 8.72 -5.21 -23.44
N ALA A 299 9.50 -5.58 -24.45
CA ALA A 299 9.89 -6.97 -24.65
C ALA A 299 10.96 -7.47 -23.65
N GLU A 300 11.86 -6.59 -23.20
CA GLU A 300 12.88 -6.94 -22.19
C GLU A 300 12.31 -6.92 -20.78
N ARG A 301 11.42 -5.99 -20.48
CA ARG A 301 10.66 -5.93 -19.23
C ARG A 301 9.80 -7.17 -19.04
N SER A 302 9.04 -7.54 -20.08
CA SER A 302 8.24 -8.76 -20.09
C SER A 302 9.08 -10.04 -19.85
N ARG A 303 10.26 -10.15 -20.49
CA ARG A 303 11.13 -11.33 -20.33
C ARG A 303 11.81 -11.39 -18.95
N ALA A 304 12.25 -10.26 -18.40
CA ALA A 304 12.86 -10.21 -17.08
C ALA A 304 11.82 -10.44 -15.97
N GLU A 305 10.62 -9.89 -16.13
CA GLU A 305 9.48 -10.08 -15.23
C GLU A 305 8.98 -11.51 -15.27
N VAL A 306 8.83 -12.12 -16.44
CA VAL A 306 8.45 -13.54 -16.59
C VAL A 306 9.47 -14.45 -15.91
N ARG A 307 10.78 -14.26 -16.13
CA ARG A 307 11.83 -15.07 -15.47
C ARG A 307 11.85 -14.90 -13.95
N ALA A 308 11.58 -13.67 -13.45
CA ALA A 308 11.50 -13.42 -12.01
C ALA A 308 10.25 -14.03 -11.36
N GLN A 309 9.23 -14.32 -12.15
CA GLN A 309 7.91 -14.80 -11.70
C GLN A 309 7.72 -16.32 -11.85
N GLU A 310 8.47 -16.96 -12.74
CA GLU A 310 8.44 -18.42 -12.94
C GLU A 310 9.19 -19.20 -11.84
N ASN A 311 10.14 -18.54 -11.18
CA ASN A 311 10.87 -19.12 -10.07
C ASN A 311 10.34 -18.59 -8.73
N PRO A 312 10.28 -19.43 -7.69
CA PRO A 312 10.02 -18.94 -6.33
C PRO A 312 11.02 -17.84 -6.00
N PRO A 313 10.70 -16.90 -5.09
CA PRO A 313 11.60 -15.83 -4.69
C PRO A 313 12.86 -16.42 -4.02
N THR A 314 13.74 -16.94 -4.86
CA THR A 314 15.04 -17.50 -4.46
C THR A 314 16.10 -16.43 -4.30
N SER A 315 15.69 -15.13 -4.34
CA SER A 315 16.63 -14.02 -4.13
C SER A 315 17.30 -14.12 -2.76
N ASP A 316 16.54 -14.52 -1.73
CA ASP A 316 16.98 -14.52 -0.34
C ASP A 316 17.31 -15.92 0.19
N TRP A 317 16.81 -16.97 -0.46
CA TRP A 317 16.92 -18.35 0.00
C TRP A 317 17.61 -19.25 -1.02
N LYS A 318 18.50 -20.13 -0.53
CA LYS A 318 19.01 -21.29 -1.29
C LYS A 318 17.95 -22.39 -1.28
N GLU A 319 17.35 -22.61 -0.11
CA GLU A 319 16.19 -23.46 0.13
C GLU A 319 15.19 -22.65 0.96
N PRO A 320 13.96 -22.44 0.48
CA PRO A 320 12.97 -21.66 1.23
C PRO A 320 12.52 -22.42 2.50
N PRO A 321 12.04 -21.70 3.52
CA PRO A 321 11.38 -22.32 4.67
C PRO A 321 10.21 -23.19 4.24
N ARG A 322 9.95 -24.27 4.99
CA ARG A 322 8.79 -25.16 4.81
C ARG A 322 7.96 -25.20 6.07
N PHE A 323 6.71 -25.54 5.91
CA PHE A 323 5.69 -25.50 6.95
C PHE A 323 4.92 -26.82 6.96
N GLU A 324 4.59 -27.30 8.15
CA GLU A 324 3.83 -28.54 8.37
C GLU A 324 2.81 -28.30 9.49
N LEU A 325 1.61 -28.86 9.35
CA LEU A 325 0.58 -28.80 10.39
C LEU A 325 1.02 -29.57 11.63
N LEU A 326 0.79 -29.04 12.82
CA LEU A 326 1.08 -29.70 14.11
C LEU A 326 -0.12 -30.52 14.60
#